data_f21fdb541fe85abd32c0bcb50dd87a50
#
_entry.id   f21fdb541fe85abd32c0bcb50dd87a50
#
_cell.length_a   1.000
_cell.length_b   1.000
_cell.length_c   1.000
_cell.angle_alpha   90.00
_cell.angle_beta   90.00
_cell.angle_gamma   90.00
#
_symmetry.space_group_name_H-M   'P 1'
#
loop_
_entity.id
_entity.type
_entity.pdbx_description
1 polymer ?
#
loop_
_entity_poly.entity_id
_entity_poly.type
_entity_poly.pdbx_seq_one_letter_code
_entity_poly.pdbx_strand_id
1 'polypeptide(L)'
;MQEFLSQSSNVEEMLSLLKKSVIWDLLDKYPDFRYFDETNLMRTLQDIYNKTKRPFVVIIDEWDCIFREYKEDKEAQAIYLDFLRDMLKDKPCIHLAYMTGILPIKKYGTHSALNMFTEYSMTDPGNLAEFFGFTETEVAKLCQQYNMSFEEAKVWYDGYGLTSHDADGIHFYSMYSPKSVVESMLRHKFGPYWNQTETYEALKLYIQMNMDGLKDSIIEMLGQNPVPINIGTVSYTHLRAHETPEHL
;
A
#
# COMPACT_ATOMS: atom_id res chain seq x y z
N MET A 1 -2.66 8.17 -6.95
CA MET A 1 -4.08 8.21 -7.43
C MET A 1 -4.90 9.25 -6.67
N GLN A 2 -4.76 9.33 -5.37
CA GLN A 2 -5.51 10.27 -4.50
C GLN A 2 -5.40 11.74 -4.93
N GLU A 3 -4.24 12.18 -5.41
CA GLU A 3 -4.03 13.55 -5.90
C GLU A 3 -4.97 13.92 -7.06
N PHE A 4 -5.12 13.03 -8.04
CA PHE A 4 -6.03 13.26 -9.16
C PHE A 4 -7.49 13.23 -8.72
N LEU A 5 -7.82 12.35 -7.78
CA LEU A 5 -9.16 12.26 -7.22
C LEU A 5 -9.57 13.55 -6.51
N SER A 6 -8.68 14.14 -5.71
CA SER A 6 -8.94 15.37 -4.97
C SER A 6 -9.18 16.60 -5.86
N GLN A 7 -8.75 16.55 -7.12
CA GLN A 7 -8.89 17.62 -8.12
C GLN A 7 -10.08 17.41 -9.07
N SER A 8 -10.89 16.38 -8.86
CA SER A 8 -11.93 15.95 -9.80
C SER A 8 -13.28 15.80 -9.09
N SER A 9 -14.36 15.98 -9.83
CA SER A 9 -15.73 15.86 -9.32
C SER A 9 -16.28 14.43 -9.40
N ASN A 10 -15.69 13.58 -10.24
CA ASN A 10 -16.08 12.19 -10.47
C ASN A 10 -14.90 11.39 -11.04
N VAL A 11 -15.10 10.07 -11.18
CA VAL A 11 -14.05 9.13 -11.62
C VAL A 11 -13.64 9.36 -13.07
N GLU A 12 -14.57 9.68 -13.96
CA GLU A 12 -14.28 9.95 -15.36
C GLU A 12 -13.39 11.18 -15.52
N GLU A 13 -13.69 12.26 -14.79
CA GLU A 13 -12.88 13.48 -14.79
C GLU A 13 -11.50 13.20 -14.20
N MET A 14 -11.41 12.45 -13.11
CA MET A 14 -10.14 11.99 -12.53
C MET A 14 -9.30 11.24 -13.54
N LEU A 15 -9.85 10.25 -14.23
CA LEU A 15 -9.16 9.47 -15.23
C LEU A 15 -8.76 10.30 -16.45
N SER A 16 -9.60 11.28 -16.84
CA SER A 16 -9.27 12.22 -17.91
C SER A 16 -8.08 13.10 -17.53
N LEU A 17 -8.06 13.64 -16.32
CA LEU A 17 -6.97 14.46 -15.81
C LEU A 17 -5.66 13.66 -15.72
N LEU A 18 -5.72 12.46 -15.14
CA LEU A 18 -4.57 11.55 -15.05
C LEU A 18 -3.99 11.26 -16.43
N LYS A 19 -4.84 10.84 -17.39
CA LYS A 19 -4.39 10.52 -18.76
C LYS A 19 -3.72 11.72 -19.41
N LYS A 20 -4.33 12.92 -19.30
CA LYS A 20 -3.77 14.15 -19.87
C LYS A 20 -2.43 14.52 -19.25
N SER A 21 -2.30 14.43 -17.93
CA SER A 21 -1.05 14.74 -17.23
C SER A 21 0.08 13.81 -17.64
N VAL A 22 -0.17 12.50 -17.65
CA VAL A 22 0.85 11.53 -18.07
C VAL A 22 1.23 11.69 -19.55
N ILE A 23 0.26 11.93 -20.42
CA ILE A 23 0.53 12.18 -21.83
C ILE A 23 1.39 13.44 -22.00
N TRP A 24 1.05 14.52 -21.29
CA TRP A 24 1.82 15.77 -21.32
C TRP A 24 3.29 15.54 -20.96
N ASP A 25 3.57 14.84 -19.85
CA ASP A 25 4.92 14.54 -19.42
C ASP A 25 5.68 13.66 -20.42
N LEU A 26 4.98 12.70 -21.05
CA LEU A 26 5.56 11.85 -22.07
C LEU A 26 5.92 12.61 -23.35
N LEU A 27 5.05 13.50 -23.81
CA LEU A 27 5.30 14.31 -25.00
C LEU A 27 6.44 15.32 -24.76
N ASP A 28 6.51 15.91 -23.57
CA ASP A 28 7.62 16.78 -23.18
C ASP A 28 8.96 16.01 -23.13
N LYS A 29 8.94 14.78 -22.61
CA LYS A 29 10.13 13.91 -22.54
C LYS A 29 10.60 13.41 -23.88
N TYR A 30 9.71 13.24 -24.85
CA TYR A 30 9.99 12.70 -26.18
C TYR A 30 9.42 13.58 -27.31
N PRO A 31 9.82 14.87 -27.40
CA PRO A 31 9.20 15.84 -28.30
C PRO A 31 9.42 15.52 -29.79
N ASP A 32 10.49 14.83 -30.14
CA ASP A 32 10.85 14.52 -31.52
C ASP A 32 10.17 13.23 -32.06
N PHE A 33 9.31 12.59 -31.24
CA PHE A 33 8.63 11.38 -31.66
C PHE A 33 7.36 11.72 -32.44
N ARG A 34 7.08 10.94 -33.46
CA ARG A 34 5.80 11.00 -34.17
C ARG A 34 4.82 10.07 -33.50
N TYR A 35 3.74 10.61 -32.98
CA TYR A 35 2.66 9.91 -32.34
C TYR A 35 1.49 9.67 -33.28
N PHE A 36 0.82 8.54 -33.13
CA PHE A 36 -0.39 8.25 -33.89
C PHE A 36 -1.59 9.02 -33.33
N ASP A 37 -1.68 9.09 -31.99
CA ASP A 37 -2.74 9.78 -31.28
C ASP A 37 -2.20 10.32 -29.94
N GLU A 38 -1.99 11.63 -29.85
CA GLU A 38 -1.48 12.33 -28.67
C GLU A 38 -2.52 12.50 -27.57
N THR A 39 -3.76 12.05 -27.78
CA THR A 39 -4.84 12.10 -26.79
C THR A 39 -5.09 10.76 -26.10
N ASN A 40 -4.50 9.69 -26.63
CA ASN A 40 -4.67 8.33 -26.15
C ASN A 40 -3.42 7.83 -25.42
N LEU A 41 -3.51 7.73 -24.10
CA LEU A 41 -2.39 7.30 -23.23
C LEU A 41 -1.76 5.98 -23.69
N MET A 42 -2.57 4.96 -23.94
CA MET A 42 -2.04 3.65 -24.30
C MET A 42 -1.35 3.67 -25.66
N ARG A 43 -1.87 4.47 -26.59
CA ARG A 43 -1.24 4.63 -27.89
C ARG A 43 0.08 5.39 -27.79
N THR A 44 0.11 6.46 -26.99
CA THR A 44 1.35 7.21 -26.69
C THR A 44 2.43 6.30 -26.10
N LEU A 45 2.09 5.50 -25.06
CA LEU A 45 3.02 4.54 -24.47
C LEU A 45 3.53 3.51 -25.51
N GLN A 46 2.64 2.99 -26.34
CA GLN A 46 3.00 2.02 -27.37
C GLN A 46 3.93 2.62 -28.44
N ASP A 47 3.68 3.86 -28.86
CA ASP A 47 4.52 4.55 -29.86
C ASP A 47 5.93 4.82 -29.31
N ILE A 48 6.05 5.24 -28.04
CA ILE A 48 7.34 5.39 -27.36
C ILE A 48 8.07 4.05 -27.26
N TYR A 49 7.38 2.99 -26.82
CA TYR A 49 7.96 1.65 -26.74
C TYR A 49 8.45 1.15 -28.10
N ASN A 50 7.68 1.35 -29.17
CA ASN A 50 8.05 0.94 -30.51
C ASN A 50 9.34 1.61 -31.00
N LYS A 51 9.59 2.84 -30.55
CA LYS A 51 10.80 3.61 -30.90
C LYS A 51 11.99 3.28 -30.01
N THR A 52 11.76 3.22 -28.71
CA THR A 52 12.83 3.06 -27.70
C THR A 52 13.20 1.60 -27.45
N LYS A 53 12.28 0.67 -27.69
CA LYS A 53 12.31 -0.75 -27.26
C LYS A 53 12.46 -0.91 -25.74
N ARG A 54 12.15 0.14 -24.99
CA ARG A 54 12.19 0.16 -23.52
C ARG A 54 10.76 0.09 -23.01
N PRO A 55 10.36 -1.00 -22.35
CA PRO A 55 9.04 -1.09 -21.74
C PRO A 55 8.98 -0.24 -20.48
N PHE A 56 7.77 0.14 -20.10
CA PHE A 56 7.50 0.94 -18.90
C PHE A 56 7.37 0.07 -17.65
N VAL A 57 7.80 0.62 -16.53
CA VAL A 57 7.41 0.20 -15.19
C VAL A 57 6.36 1.19 -14.70
N VAL A 58 5.19 0.69 -14.34
CA VAL A 58 4.07 1.49 -13.84
C VAL A 58 3.97 1.33 -12.33
N ILE A 59 4.02 2.44 -11.60
CA ILE A 59 3.87 2.46 -10.14
C ILE A 59 2.60 3.25 -9.83
N ILE A 60 1.66 2.62 -9.12
CA ILE A 60 0.39 3.23 -8.72
C ILE A 60 0.31 3.18 -7.20
N ASP A 61 0.41 4.32 -6.57
CA ASP A 61 0.18 4.45 -5.14
C ASP A 61 -1.29 4.75 -4.85
N GLU A 62 -1.81 4.17 -3.74
CA GLU A 62 -3.21 4.28 -3.33
C GLU A 62 -4.19 3.88 -4.45
N TRP A 63 -3.95 2.70 -5.06
CA TRP A 63 -4.81 2.19 -6.13
C TRP A 63 -6.28 2.11 -5.71
N ASP A 64 -6.54 1.94 -4.43
CA ASP A 64 -7.84 1.66 -3.82
C ASP A 64 -8.62 2.93 -3.42
N CYS A 65 -8.12 4.12 -3.72
CA CYS A 65 -8.75 5.38 -3.35
C CYS A 65 -10.21 5.48 -3.81
N ILE A 66 -10.53 4.98 -5.01
CA ILE A 66 -11.90 4.98 -5.54
C ILE A 66 -12.84 4.13 -4.68
N PHE A 67 -12.37 2.98 -4.19
CA PHE A 67 -13.18 2.09 -3.34
C PHE A 67 -13.38 2.65 -1.93
N ARG A 68 -12.49 3.51 -1.47
CA ARG A 68 -12.59 4.19 -0.17
C ARG A 68 -13.54 5.39 -0.22
N GLU A 69 -13.50 6.16 -1.32
CA GLU A 69 -14.32 7.36 -1.48
C GLU A 69 -15.71 7.07 -2.07
N TYR A 70 -15.77 6.22 -3.11
CA TYR A 70 -16.99 5.85 -3.82
C TYR A 70 -17.47 4.46 -3.41
N LYS A 71 -17.68 4.22 -2.10
CA LYS A 71 -17.98 2.89 -1.51
C LYS A 71 -19.22 2.23 -2.12
N GLU A 72 -20.26 2.99 -2.35
CA GLU A 72 -21.55 2.50 -2.85
C GLU A 72 -21.71 2.66 -4.37
N ASP A 73 -20.85 3.42 -5.00
CA ASP A 73 -20.91 3.68 -6.45
C ASP A 73 -20.19 2.58 -7.23
N LYS A 74 -20.95 1.53 -7.56
CA LYS A 74 -20.44 0.37 -8.30
C LYS A 74 -20.06 0.69 -9.75
N GLU A 75 -20.72 1.69 -10.34
CA GLU A 75 -20.42 2.14 -11.70
C GLU A 75 -19.05 2.85 -11.75
N ALA A 76 -18.80 3.79 -10.85
CA ALA A 76 -17.51 4.44 -10.71
C ALA A 76 -16.37 3.43 -10.45
N GLN A 77 -16.62 2.45 -9.57
CA GLN A 77 -15.66 1.37 -9.30
C GLN A 77 -15.37 0.52 -10.55
N ALA A 78 -16.40 0.20 -11.33
CA ALA A 78 -16.25 -0.59 -12.56
C ALA A 78 -15.47 0.17 -13.64
N ILE A 79 -15.77 1.45 -13.87
CA ILE A 79 -15.05 2.33 -14.81
C ILE A 79 -13.56 2.38 -14.46
N TYR A 80 -13.25 2.51 -13.17
CA TYR A 80 -11.85 2.54 -12.71
C TYR A 80 -11.13 1.20 -12.90
N LEU A 81 -11.77 0.08 -12.57
CA LEU A 81 -11.20 -1.26 -12.78
C LEU A 81 -10.97 -1.55 -14.26
N ASP A 82 -11.89 -1.15 -15.13
CA ASP A 82 -11.75 -1.27 -16.57
C ASP A 82 -10.57 -0.46 -17.10
N PHE A 83 -10.39 0.76 -16.59
CA PHE A 83 -9.22 1.57 -16.93
C PHE A 83 -7.91 0.88 -16.53
N LEU A 84 -7.81 0.36 -15.29
CA LEU A 84 -6.60 -0.35 -14.83
C LEU A 84 -6.33 -1.61 -15.67
N ARG A 85 -7.36 -2.39 -15.95
CA ARG A 85 -7.24 -3.56 -16.83
C ARG A 85 -6.74 -3.19 -18.22
N ASP A 86 -7.38 -2.19 -18.83
CA ASP A 86 -7.05 -1.78 -20.20
C ASP A 86 -5.66 -1.16 -20.31
N MET A 87 -5.18 -0.54 -19.23
CA MET A 87 -3.83 0.02 -19.17
C MET A 87 -2.75 -1.04 -18.95
N LEU A 88 -3.01 -2.05 -18.12
CA LEU A 88 -1.95 -2.91 -17.59
C LEU A 88 -1.96 -4.33 -18.18
N LYS A 89 -3.13 -4.87 -18.53
CA LYS A 89 -3.24 -6.26 -18.92
C LYS A 89 -2.78 -6.50 -20.35
N ASP A 90 -1.88 -7.47 -20.54
CA ASP A 90 -1.41 -7.96 -21.83
C ASP A 90 -0.86 -6.85 -22.76
N LYS A 91 -0.13 -5.88 -22.19
CA LYS A 91 0.47 -4.76 -22.92
C LYS A 91 1.97 -4.97 -23.09
N PRO A 92 2.47 -5.16 -24.35
CA PRO A 92 3.90 -5.34 -24.59
C PRO A 92 4.77 -4.15 -24.14
N CYS A 93 4.19 -2.96 -24.07
CA CYS A 93 4.89 -1.76 -23.60
C CYS A 93 4.99 -1.67 -22.07
N ILE A 94 4.32 -2.54 -21.32
CA ILE A 94 4.38 -2.59 -19.84
C ILE A 94 5.21 -3.81 -19.43
N HIS A 95 6.31 -3.56 -18.72
CA HIS A 95 7.17 -4.61 -18.18
C HIS A 95 6.72 -5.08 -16.80
N LEU A 96 6.38 -4.13 -15.94
CA LEU A 96 5.97 -4.36 -14.56
C LEU A 96 4.93 -3.33 -14.17
N ALA A 97 3.92 -3.76 -13.42
CA ALA A 97 3.03 -2.87 -12.70
C ALA A 97 3.13 -3.18 -11.20
N TYR A 98 3.40 -2.16 -10.38
CA TYR A 98 3.45 -2.24 -8.94
C TYR A 98 2.39 -1.32 -8.35
N MET A 99 1.50 -1.87 -7.54
CA MET A 99 0.41 -1.10 -6.92
C MET A 99 0.45 -1.23 -5.41
N THR A 100 0.26 -0.12 -4.72
CA THR A 100 0.12 -0.07 -3.27
C THR A 100 -1.26 0.42 -2.88
N GLY A 101 -1.78 -0.06 -1.75
CA GLY A 101 -3.07 0.32 -1.21
C GLY A 101 -3.36 -0.37 0.11
N ILE A 102 -4.46 0.01 0.73
CA ILE A 102 -4.91 -0.55 2.01
C ILE A 102 -5.84 -1.74 1.76
N LEU A 103 -6.66 -1.67 0.71
CA LEU A 103 -7.66 -2.69 0.43
C LEU A 103 -7.09 -3.81 -0.46
N PRO A 104 -7.41 -5.08 -0.15
CA PRO A 104 -6.96 -6.20 -0.97
C PRO A 104 -7.66 -6.21 -2.34
N ILE A 105 -6.90 -6.47 -3.39
CA ILE A 105 -7.41 -6.55 -4.77
C ILE A 105 -8.46 -7.65 -4.93
N LYS A 106 -8.24 -8.80 -4.29
CA LYS A 106 -9.14 -9.99 -4.40
C LYS A 106 -10.57 -9.72 -3.97
N LYS A 107 -10.79 -8.74 -3.11
CA LYS A 107 -12.14 -8.38 -2.62
C LYS A 107 -12.95 -7.58 -3.65
N TYR A 108 -12.29 -6.75 -4.44
CA TYR A 108 -12.91 -5.79 -5.34
C TYR A 108 -12.76 -6.13 -6.82
N GLY A 109 -11.78 -6.95 -7.15
CA GLY A 109 -11.58 -7.46 -8.50
C GLY A 109 -12.65 -8.49 -8.86
N THR A 110 -13.86 -8.03 -9.22
CA THR A 110 -14.89 -8.92 -9.75
C THR A 110 -14.38 -9.61 -11.02
N HIS A 111 -14.19 -10.91 -10.89
CA HIS A 111 -14.14 -11.91 -11.95
C HIS A 111 -13.01 -11.92 -12.98
N SER A 112 -12.17 -10.93 -13.16
CA SER A 112 -11.00 -11.04 -14.04
C SER A 112 -10.27 -9.73 -14.32
N ALA A 113 -10.77 -8.62 -13.81
CA ALA A 113 -10.20 -7.31 -14.17
C ALA A 113 -8.73 -7.19 -13.75
N LEU A 114 -8.39 -7.64 -12.55
CA LEU A 114 -7.05 -7.52 -11.96
C LEU A 114 -6.42 -8.86 -11.52
N ASN A 115 -6.83 -9.97 -12.13
CA ASN A 115 -6.30 -11.30 -11.79
C ASN A 115 -4.84 -11.53 -12.21
N MET A 116 -4.23 -10.56 -12.90
CA MET A 116 -2.83 -10.62 -13.32
C MET A 116 -1.86 -10.19 -12.20
N PHE A 117 -2.34 -9.71 -11.06
CA PHE A 117 -1.48 -9.32 -9.96
C PHE A 117 -1.26 -10.44 -8.95
N THR A 118 -0.03 -10.55 -8.47
CA THR A 118 0.28 -11.25 -7.22
C THR A 118 0.13 -10.27 -6.08
N GLU A 119 -0.67 -10.63 -5.08
CA GLU A 119 -0.93 -9.79 -3.93
C GLU A 119 -0.03 -10.18 -2.78
N TYR A 120 0.64 -9.20 -2.18
CA TYR A 120 1.44 -9.32 -0.97
C TYR A 120 0.82 -8.45 0.12
N SER A 121 0.79 -8.96 1.33
CA SER A 121 0.23 -8.25 2.47
C SER A 121 1.04 -8.50 3.74
N MET A 122 0.76 -7.75 4.80
CA MET A 122 1.38 -8.01 6.10
C MET A 122 1.06 -9.40 6.66
N THR A 123 0.00 -10.04 6.18
CA THR A 123 -0.42 -11.39 6.61
C THR A 123 0.11 -12.49 5.71
N ASP A 124 0.47 -12.13 4.48
CA ASP A 124 1.07 -13.02 3.48
C ASP A 124 2.10 -12.22 2.66
N PRO A 125 3.25 -11.91 3.28
CA PRO A 125 4.27 -11.06 2.66
C PRO A 125 5.10 -11.78 1.59
N GLY A 126 5.00 -13.11 1.51
CA GLY A 126 5.81 -13.91 0.60
C GLY A 126 7.30 -13.61 0.73
N ASN A 127 7.96 -13.38 -0.40
CA ASN A 127 9.38 -13.00 -0.47
C ASN A 127 9.63 -11.49 -0.27
N LEU A 128 8.61 -10.70 0.03
CA LEU A 128 8.74 -9.26 0.25
C LEU A 128 8.68 -8.86 1.73
N ALA A 129 8.76 -9.80 2.66
CA ALA A 129 8.63 -9.56 4.09
C ALA A 129 9.56 -8.44 4.60
N GLU A 130 10.81 -8.40 4.15
CA GLU A 130 11.79 -7.39 4.57
C GLU A 130 11.45 -5.96 4.13
N PHE A 131 10.51 -5.77 3.18
CA PHE A 131 10.13 -4.47 2.63
C PHE A 131 8.84 -3.89 3.23
N PHE A 132 8.21 -4.58 4.18
CA PHE A 132 6.97 -4.12 4.82
C PHE A 132 7.17 -3.14 5.99
N GLY A 133 8.40 -2.71 6.23
CA GLY A 133 8.75 -1.77 7.27
C GLY A 133 10.26 -1.60 7.35
N PHE A 134 10.77 -1.12 8.47
CA PHE A 134 12.20 -1.17 8.76
C PHE A 134 12.56 -2.48 9.45
N THR A 135 13.61 -3.13 9.00
CA THR A 135 14.20 -4.28 9.67
C THR A 135 14.97 -3.86 10.94
N GLU A 136 15.16 -4.78 11.86
CA GLU A 136 15.97 -4.56 13.07
C GLU A 136 17.36 -3.98 12.75
N THR A 137 18.01 -4.51 11.71
CA THR A 137 19.34 -4.04 11.26
C THR A 137 19.30 -2.59 10.75
N GLU A 138 18.27 -2.20 10.04
CA GLU A 138 18.11 -0.83 9.54
C GLU A 138 17.84 0.13 10.69
N VAL A 139 16.98 -0.23 11.64
CA VAL A 139 16.71 0.59 12.83
C VAL A 139 17.97 0.76 13.68
N ALA A 140 18.76 -0.30 13.89
CA ALA A 140 20.02 -0.20 14.61
C ALA A 140 21.00 0.79 13.93
N LYS A 141 21.11 0.77 12.59
CA LYS A 141 21.91 1.73 11.83
C LYS A 141 21.40 3.17 11.96
N LEU A 142 20.09 3.36 11.89
CA LEU A 142 19.46 4.68 12.09
C LEU A 142 19.71 5.20 13.50
N CYS A 143 19.55 4.37 14.54
CA CYS A 143 19.85 4.75 15.91
C CYS A 143 21.31 5.20 16.07
N GLN A 144 22.26 4.49 15.47
CA GLN A 144 23.66 4.90 15.46
C GLN A 144 23.87 6.25 14.76
N GLN A 145 23.25 6.43 13.57
CA GLN A 145 23.35 7.67 12.79
C GLN A 145 22.77 8.89 13.52
N TYR A 146 21.66 8.72 14.22
CA TYR A 146 20.96 9.79 14.94
C TYR A 146 21.36 9.87 16.42
N ASN A 147 22.34 9.08 16.86
CA ASN A 147 22.81 9.02 18.25
C ASN A 147 21.68 8.76 19.25
N MET A 148 20.86 7.75 18.94
CA MET A 148 19.72 7.29 19.76
C MET A 148 19.94 5.86 20.24
N SER A 149 19.26 5.47 21.33
CA SER A 149 19.35 4.12 21.88
C SER A 149 18.57 3.12 21.02
N PHE A 150 19.24 2.08 20.53
CA PHE A 150 18.56 0.99 19.82
C PHE A 150 17.67 0.15 20.76
N GLU A 151 18.13 -0.10 22.00
CA GLU A 151 17.35 -0.86 22.99
C GLU A 151 16.04 -0.14 23.32
N GLU A 152 16.06 1.18 23.41
CA GLU A 152 14.86 1.97 23.61
C GLU A 152 13.95 1.97 22.38
N ALA A 153 14.51 2.07 21.18
CA ALA A 153 13.74 1.93 19.94
C ALA A 153 13.04 0.56 19.85
N LYS A 154 13.72 -0.49 20.31
CA LYS A 154 13.16 -1.84 20.37
C LYS A 154 11.97 -1.92 21.32
N VAL A 155 12.08 -1.37 22.51
CA VAL A 155 10.96 -1.31 23.48
C VAL A 155 9.75 -0.56 22.92
N TRP A 156 9.98 0.52 22.16
CA TRP A 156 8.89 1.35 21.64
C TRP A 156 8.25 0.81 20.36
N TYR A 157 9.02 0.18 19.47
CA TYR A 157 8.59 -0.01 18.06
C TYR A 157 8.75 -1.41 17.51
N ASP A 158 9.32 -2.37 18.27
CA ASP A 158 9.42 -3.77 17.86
C ASP A 158 8.06 -4.46 18.04
N GLY A 159 7.25 -4.46 17.00
CA GLY A 159 5.87 -4.94 17.12
C GLY A 159 5.42 -5.97 16.09
N TYR A 160 6.17 -6.19 14.99
CA TYR A 160 5.73 -7.07 13.92
C TYR A 160 6.74 -8.18 13.65
N GLY A 161 6.28 -9.44 13.73
CA GLY A 161 7.03 -10.58 13.21
C GLY A 161 6.52 -11.00 11.84
N LEU A 162 7.34 -10.90 10.80
CA LEU A 162 7.02 -11.39 9.46
C LEU A 162 7.89 -12.57 9.08
N THR A 163 7.30 -13.51 8.35
CA THR A 163 8.00 -14.70 7.85
C THR A 163 8.00 -14.68 6.33
N SER A 164 9.20 -14.81 5.75
CA SER A 164 9.39 -15.04 4.32
C SER A 164 9.68 -16.51 4.06
N HIS A 165 9.21 -17.00 2.93
CA HIS A 165 9.52 -18.32 2.41
C HIS A 165 10.13 -18.16 1.02
N ASP A 166 11.39 -18.49 0.85
CA ASP A 166 12.09 -18.46 -0.42
C ASP A 166 12.86 -19.74 -0.69
N ALA A 167 13.67 -19.76 -1.75
CA ALA A 167 14.45 -20.93 -2.13
C ALA A 167 15.54 -21.31 -1.10
N ASP A 168 15.98 -20.37 -0.28
CA ASP A 168 17.03 -20.56 0.74
C ASP A 168 16.43 -21.00 2.08
N GLY A 169 15.09 -20.94 2.24
CA GLY A 169 14.38 -21.42 3.41
C GLY A 169 13.34 -20.47 4.00
N ILE A 170 13.19 -20.55 5.32
CA ILE A 170 12.27 -19.71 6.09
C ILE A 170 13.09 -18.66 6.82
N HIS A 171 12.77 -17.40 6.54
CA HIS A 171 13.40 -16.25 7.19
C HIS A 171 12.38 -15.52 8.07
N PHE A 172 12.80 -15.17 9.27
CA PHE A 172 12.00 -14.38 10.20
C PHE A 172 12.57 -12.97 10.31
N TYR A 173 11.69 -11.98 10.19
CA TYR A 173 12.04 -10.56 10.31
C TYR A 173 11.27 -9.94 11.46
N SER A 174 11.99 -9.25 12.36
CA SER A 174 11.40 -8.29 13.29
C SER A 174 11.29 -6.95 12.58
N MET A 175 10.06 -6.45 12.44
CA MET A 175 9.74 -5.28 11.65
C MET A 175 9.25 -4.14 12.52
N TYR A 176 9.70 -2.94 12.19
CA TYR A 176 9.40 -1.71 12.91
C TYR A 176 8.56 -0.77 12.05
N SER A 177 7.60 -0.09 12.67
CA SER A 177 6.73 0.87 11.97
C SER A 177 7.53 2.02 11.38
N PRO A 178 7.50 2.25 10.03
CA PRO A 178 8.24 3.32 9.40
C PRO A 178 7.90 4.71 9.94
N LYS A 179 6.62 4.99 10.18
CA LYS A 179 6.16 6.26 10.73
C LYS A 179 6.78 6.54 12.09
N SER A 180 6.75 5.57 12.99
CA SER A 180 7.27 5.70 14.34
C SER A 180 8.79 5.88 14.36
N VAL A 181 9.50 5.09 13.57
CA VAL A 181 10.96 5.18 13.45
C VAL A 181 11.38 6.53 12.89
N VAL A 182 10.80 6.96 11.77
CA VAL A 182 11.16 8.25 11.13
C VAL A 182 10.88 9.42 12.06
N GLU A 183 9.70 9.49 12.69
CA GLU A 183 9.35 10.58 13.60
C GLU A 183 10.27 10.62 14.82
N SER A 184 10.63 9.47 15.39
CA SER A 184 11.54 9.44 16.54
C SER A 184 12.93 9.94 16.18
N MET A 185 13.46 9.56 15.00
CA MET A 185 14.76 10.01 14.52
C MET A 185 14.77 11.52 14.27
N LEU A 186 13.76 12.04 13.58
CA LEU A 186 13.65 13.48 13.27
C LEU A 186 13.47 14.34 14.53
N ARG A 187 12.78 13.84 15.54
CA ARG A 187 12.50 14.57 16.80
C ARG A 187 13.52 14.29 17.89
N HIS A 188 14.45 13.36 17.68
CA HIS A 188 15.37 12.86 18.70
C HIS A 188 14.65 12.44 20.00
N LYS A 189 13.47 11.83 19.87
CA LYS A 189 12.63 11.43 21.00
C LYS A 189 11.77 10.24 20.62
N PHE A 190 11.72 9.23 21.48
CA PHE A 190 10.76 8.13 21.35
C PHE A 190 9.37 8.56 21.83
N GLY A 191 8.31 7.99 21.24
CA GLY A 191 6.94 8.30 21.57
C GLY A 191 5.91 7.54 20.71
N PRO A 192 4.63 7.59 21.05
CA PRO A 192 3.56 6.84 20.38
C PRO A 192 3.12 7.52 19.07
N TYR A 193 4.00 7.61 18.08
CA TYR A 193 3.73 8.32 16.81
C TYR A 193 2.74 7.60 15.90
N TRP A 194 2.54 6.29 16.06
CA TRP A 194 1.60 5.49 15.30
C TRP A 194 0.14 5.90 15.54
N ASN A 195 -0.18 6.44 16.70
CA ASN A 195 -1.55 6.86 17.07
C ASN A 195 -1.96 8.23 16.47
N GLN A 196 -1.06 8.90 15.75
CA GLN A 196 -1.29 10.20 15.10
C GLN A 196 -1.68 10.03 13.61
N THR A 197 -2.30 8.94 13.24
CA THR A 197 -2.73 8.65 11.88
C THR A 197 -4.26 8.67 11.77
N GLU A 198 -4.79 9.08 10.61
CA GLU A 198 -6.24 9.02 10.34
C GLU A 198 -6.78 7.58 10.48
N THR A 199 -5.97 6.60 10.10
CA THR A 199 -6.29 5.18 10.26
C THR A 199 -6.52 4.80 11.73
N TYR A 200 -5.72 5.35 12.65
CA TYR A 200 -5.89 5.08 14.08
C TYR A 200 -7.21 5.65 14.61
N GLU A 201 -7.57 6.87 14.25
CA GLU A 201 -8.84 7.47 14.68
C GLU A 201 -10.05 6.69 14.16
N ALA A 202 -10.01 6.23 12.92
CA ALA A 202 -11.04 5.37 12.37
C ALA A 202 -11.13 4.03 13.12
N LEU A 203 -9.98 3.38 13.37
CA LEU A 203 -9.92 2.12 14.12
C LEU A 203 -10.46 2.27 15.56
N LYS A 204 -10.09 3.35 16.24
CA LYS A 204 -10.57 3.65 17.59
C LYS A 204 -12.09 3.70 17.68
N LEU A 205 -12.74 4.31 16.67
CA LEU A 205 -14.20 4.35 16.60
C LEU A 205 -14.79 2.95 16.46
N TYR A 206 -14.25 2.11 15.58
CA TYR A 206 -14.73 0.72 15.39
C TYR A 206 -14.53 -0.13 16.65
N ILE A 207 -13.41 0.03 17.35
CA ILE A 207 -13.15 -0.65 18.63
C ILE A 207 -14.15 -0.21 19.70
N GLN A 208 -14.40 1.11 19.82
CA GLN A 208 -15.35 1.64 20.80
C GLN A 208 -16.79 1.16 20.54
N MET A 209 -17.17 1.04 19.28
CA MET A 209 -18.49 0.53 18.90
C MET A 209 -18.62 -0.99 19.04
N ASN A 210 -17.53 -1.71 19.31
CA ASN A 210 -17.47 -3.17 19.37
C ASN A 210 -18.10 -3.85 18.15
N MET A 211 -17.90 -3.28 16.96
CA MET A 211 -18.45 -3.82 15.73
C MET A 211 -17.93 -5.24 15.48
N ASP A 212 -18.85 -6.18 15.26
CA ASP A 212 -18.57 -7.60 15.03
C ASP A 212 -17.71 -8.27 16.14
N GLY A 213 -17.75 -7.74 17.36
CA GLY A 213 -16.96 -8.26 18.48
C GLY A 213 -15.47 -7.88 18.44
N LEU A 214 -15.09 -6.85 17.66
CA LEU A 214 -13.72 -6.41 17.50
C LEU A 214 -13.04 -6.06 18.82
N LYS A 215 -13.75 -5.35 19.73
CA LYS A 215 -13.22 -5.01 21.05
C LYS A 215 -12.94 -6.25 21.89
N ASP A 216 -13.85 -7.21 21.88
CA ASP A 216 -13.70 -8.45 22.64
C ASP A 216 -12.53 -9.28 22.08
N SER A 217 -12.39 -9.35 20.76
CA SER A 217 -11.25 -9.99 20.09
C SER A 217 -9.92 -9.33 20.46
N ILE A 218 -9.86 -8.01 20.56
CA ILE A 218 -8.66 -7.28 20.99
C ILE A 218 -8.33 -7.58 22.45
N ILE A 219 -9.33 -7.61 23.33
CA ILE A 219 -9.13 -7.96 24.76
C ILE A 219 -8.57 -9.38 24.89
N GLU A 220 -9.09 -10.33 24.12
CA GLU A 220 -8.57 -11.69 24.07
C GLU A 220 -7.11 -11.74 23.59
N MET A 221 -6.77 -10.99 22.55
CA MET A 221 -5.39 -10.89 22.04
C MET A 221 -4.45 -10.25 23.05
N LEU A 222 -4.89 -9.19 23.76
CA LEU A 222 -4.13 -8.59 24.86
C LEU A 222 -3.91 -9.56 26.02
N GLY A 223 -4.86 -10.46 26.24
CA GLY A 223 -4.73 -11.58 27.18
C GLY A 223 -3.83 -12.73 26.66
N GLN A 224 -3.15 -12.56 25.51
CA GLN A 224 -2.34 -13.56 24.82
C GLN A 224 -3.13 -14.80 24.37
N ASN A 225 -4.45 -14.71 24.28
CA ASN A 225 -5.27 -15.76 23.73
C ASN A 225 -5.29 -15.69 22.19
N PRO A 226 -5.17 -16.82 21.49
CA PRO A 226 -5.27 -16.83 20.04
C PRO A 226 -6.70 -16.53 19.59
N VAL A 227 -6.88 -15.52 18.74
CA VAL A 227 -8.17 -15.19 18.13
C VAL A 227 -8.15 -15.59 16.67
N PRO A 228 -9.10 -16.43 16.19
CA PRO A 228 -9.18 -16.77 14.80
C PRO A 228 -9.61 -15.55 13.98
N ILE A 229 -8.82 -15.20 12.95
CA ILE A 229 -9.06 -14.05 12.10
C ILE A 229 -9.29 -14.52 10.68
N ASN A 230 -10.40 -14.08 10.08
CA ASN A 230 -10.67 -14.32 8.66
C ASN A 230 -9.99 -13.24 7.81
N ILE A 231 -8.79 -13.52 7.33
CA ILE A 231 -7.98 -12.61 6.50
C ILE A 231 -8.65 -12.23 5.17
N GLY A 232 -9.60 -13.02 4.68
CA GLY A 232 -10.34 -12.74 3.43
C GLY A 232 -11.40 -11.65 3.56
N THR A 233 -11.79 -11.27 4.78
CA THR A 233 -12.88 -10.32 5.03
C THR A 233 -12.43 -9.04 5.74
N VAL A 234 -11.20 -8.98 6.27
CA VAL A 234 -10.74 -7.87 7.11
C VAL A 234 -9.58 -7.16 6.44
N SER A 235 -9.75 -5.88 6.16
CA SER A 235 -8.70 -5.01 5.63
C SER A 235 -7.72 -4.49 6.69
N TYR A 236 -7.90 -4.86 7.95
CA TYR A 236 -7.06 -4.42 9.07
C TYR A 236 -6.85 -5.58 10.02
N THR A 237 -5.83 -6.38 9.79
CA THR A 237 -5.45 -7.36 10.77
C THR A 237 -3.99 -7.70 10.67
N HIS A 238 -3.27 -7.24 11.61
CA HIS A 238 -2.34 -7.94 12.48
C HIS A 238 -1.68 -6.90 13.39
N LEU A 239 -2.43 -6.51 14.39
CA LEU A 239 -1.81 -6.13 15.64
C LEU A 239 -1.53 -7.45 16.39
N ARG A 240 -0.35 -8.02 16.28
CA ARG A 240 0.15 -8.79 17.39
C ARG A 240 0.37 -7.77 18.51
N ALA A 241 -0.43 -7.85 19.56
CA ALA A 241 -0.27 -7.05 20.76
C ALA A 241 1.04 -7.43 21.47
N HIS A 242 2.15 -6.91 20.97
CA HIS A 242 3.39 -6.76 21.73
C HIS A 242 3.60 -5.31 22.17
N GLU A 243 2.64 -4.43 21.90
CA GLU A 243 2.61 -3.14 22.55
C GLU A 243 2.05 -3.36 23.96
N THR A 244 2.91 -3.24 24.94
CA THR A 244 2.52 -3.36 26.35
C THR A 244 1.42 -2.34 26.66
N PRO A 245 0.43 -2.67 27.55
CA PRO A 245 -0.67 -1.78 27.92
C PRO A 245 -0.25 -0.41 28.47
N GLU A 246 1.03 -0.23 28.75
CA GLU A 246 1.62 1.00 29.29
C GLU A 246 1.72 2.13 28.25
N HIS A 247 1.47 1.83 26.94
CA HIS A 247 1.61 2.78 25.84
C HIS A 247 0.29 3.06 25.08
N LEU A 248 -0.85 2.54 25.59
CA LEU A 248 -2.20 2.85 25.10
C LEU A 248 -2.79 4.09 25.87
#